data_acd61ddbe75e59ed70d124235a1c2dab
#
_entry.id   acd61ddbe75e59ed70d124235a1c2dab
#
_cell.length_a   1.000
_cell.length_b   1.000
_cell.length_c   1.000
_cell.angle_alpha   90.00
_cell.angle_beta   90.00
_cell.angle_gamma   90.00
#
_symmetry.space_group_name_H-M   'P 1'
#
loop_
_entity.id
_entity.type
_entity.pdbx_description
1 polymer ?
#
loop_
_entity_poly.entity_id
_entity_poly.type
_entity_poly.pdbx_seq_one_letter_code
_entity_poly.pdbx_strand_id
1 'polypeptide(L)'
;MAKLESKSGKWALYGDVNAQILVCGHSHAASILEATSLPEMQAGIEPKIAVCYSTDWSAGPPGDKEYWDFVVELSRGKHVVIIWNGNQHNANFMFQTEPKFTMLGVTEKSYGREPVPIPRAMIKDFFKPTFEELKEIIPTLANAASITLMNGPSPKPLSHIQNCILQERYFTDIAKSLGVDVSDLVITSDSLRLELWNVLAELLNNYANTLGTGFLSTPEISRDAFGMLSSEYWAPDVTHANSKYGVLLVEELRKLSGKVST
;
A
#
# COMPACT_ATOMS: atom_id res chain seq x y z
N MET A 1 -21.41 -9.04 6.42
CA MET A 1 -20.07 -9.63 6.67
C MET A 1 -19.86 -9.70 8.18
N ALA A 2 -19.37 -10.82 8.71
CA ALA A 2 -19.05 -10.93 10.15
C ALA A 2 -17.92 -9.95 10.47
N LYS A 3 -18.01 -9.28 11.64
CA LYS A 3 -17.02 -8.31 12.10
C LYS A 3 -16.63 -8.67 13.54
N LEU A 4 -15.34 -8.84 13.76
CA LEU A 4 -14.73 -8.95 15.10
C LEU A 4 -13.89 -7.70 15.34
N GLU A 5 -14.17 -6.96 16.39
CA GLU A 5 -13.45 -5.73 16.73
C GLU A 5 -12.38 -5.99 17.78
N SER A 6 -11.28 -5.24 17.69
CA SER A 6 -10.29 -5.16 18.76
C SER A 6 -10.90 -4.51 20.02
N LYS A 7 -10.28 -4.73 21.19
CA LYS A 7 -10.74 -4.13 22.46
C LYS A 7 -10.78 -2.61 22.44
N SER A 8 -9.86 -2.00 21.69
CA SER A 8 -9.80 -0.54 21.50
C SER A 8 -10.84 -0.01 20.50
N GLY A 9 -11.43 -0.88 19.68
CA GLY A 9 -12.30 -0.49 18.56
C GLY A 9 -11.55 0.13 17.36
N LYS A 10 -10.22 0.19 17.39
CA LYS A 10 -9.41 0.81 16.35
C LYS A 10 -9.19 -0.09 15.15
N TRP A 11 -9.24 -1.38 15.33
CA TRP A 11 -9.03 -2.39 14.28
C TRP A 11 -10.13 -3.42 14.31
N ALA A 12 -10.48 -3.92 13.14
CA ALA A 12 -11.49 -4.94 13.00
C ALA A 12 -11.09 -6.00 11.98
N LEU A 13 -11.48 -7.24 12.25
CA LEU A 13 -11.48 -8.34 11.30
C LEU A 13 -12.81 -8.35 10.56
N TYR A 14 -12.74 -8.29 9.24
CA TYR A 14 -13.87 -8.45 8.35
C TYR A 14 -13.75 -9.80 7.64
N GLY A 15 -14.81 -10.60 7.66
CA GLY A 15 -14.85 -11.95 7.08
C GLY A 15 -14.99 -13.04 8.13
N ASP A 16 -14.57 -14.26 7.75
CA ASP A 16 -14.63 -15.44 8.61
C ASP A 16 -13.34 -15.54 9.44
N VAL A 17 -13.48 -15.68 10.76
CA VAL A 17 -12.33 -15.87 11.67
C VAL A 17 -11.52 -17.13 11.30
N ASN A 18 -12.17 -18.13 10.67
CA ASN A 18 -11.54 -19.37 10.21
C ASN A 18 -11.05 -19.28 8.74
N ALA A 19 -11.03 -18.09 8.14
CA ALA A 19 -10.49 -17.92 6.79
C ALA A 19 -9.04 -18.39 6.72
N GLN A 20 -8.68 -19.02 5.61
CA GLN A 20 -7.33 -19.55 5.38
C GLN A 20 -6.31 -18.44 5.08
N ILE A 21 -6.77 -17.32 4.53
CA ILE A 21 -5.95 -16.15 4.22
C ILE A 21 -6.37 -15.00 5.12
N LEU A 22 -5.40 -14.41 5.81
CA LEU A 22 -5.55 -13.21 6.62
C LEU A 22 -4.77 -12.08 5.97
N VAL A 23 -5.49 -11.08 5.42
CA VAL A 23 -4.89 -9.86 4.90
C VAL A 23 -4.80 -8.83 6.02
N CYS A 24 -3.61 -8.30 6.23
CA CYS A 24 -3.32 -7.29 7.24
C CYS A 24 -2.85 -6.02 6.56
N GLY A 25 -3.33 -4.87 6.97
CA GLY A 25 -2.90 -3.62 6.37
C GLY A 25 -3.70 -2.43 6.81
N HIS A 26 -3.32 -1.33 6.22
CA HIS A 26 -3.92 -0.03 6.44
C HIS A 26 -4.82 0.35 5.24
N SER A 27 -4.82 1.60 4.84
CA SER A 27 -5.71 2.15 3.81
C SER A 27 -5.74 1.36 2.48
N HIS A 28 -4.61 0.82 2.03
CA HIS A 28 -4.58 0.03 0.78
C HIS A 28 -5.27 -1.34 0.90
N ALA A 29 -5.49 -1.87 2.11
CA ALA A 29 -6.28 -3.07 2.32
C ALA A 29 -7.79 -2.85 2.07
N ALA A 30 -8.24 -1.60 2.02
CA ALA A 30 -9.63 -1.24 1.76
C ALA A 30 -10.15 -1.82 0.42
N SER A 31 -9.35 -1.80 -0.63
CA SER A 31 -9.75 -2.35 -1.93
C SER A 31 -10.06 -3.86 -1.85
N ILE A 32 -9.27 -4.63 -1.08
CA ILE A 32 -9.53 -6.06 -0.85
C ILE A 32 -10.77 -6.24 0.02
N LEU A 33 -10.94 -5.43 1.07
CA LEU A 33 -12.12 -5.45 1.92
C LEU A 33 -13.40 -5.19 1.12
N GLU A 34 -13.39 -4.19 0.25
CA GLU A 34 -14.50 -3.89 -0.65
C GLU A 34 -14.76 -5.04 -1.61
N ALA A 35 -13.72 -5.59 -2.25
CA ALA A 35 -13.84 -6.71 -3.16
C ALA A 35 -14.43 -7.95 -2.48
N THR A 36 -13.95 -8.33 -1.29
CA THR A 36 -14.48 -9.47 -0.54
C THR A 36 -15.92 -9.26 -0.06
N SER A 37 -16.43 -8.04 -0.11
CA SER A 37 -17.82 -7.70 0.23
C SER A 37 -18.77 -7.86 -0.96
N LEU A 38 -18.27 -8.00 -2.18
CA LEU A 38 -19.09 -8.19 -3.39
C LEU A 38 -19.78 -9.57 -3.36
N PRO A 39 -21.06 -9.67 -3.74
CA PRO A 39 -21.80 -10.92 -3.71
C PRO A 39 -21.13 -12.05 -4.49
N GLU A 40 -20.60 -11.76 -5.67
CA GLU A 40 -19.89 -12.70 -6.52
C GLU A 40 -18.57 -13.22 -5.92
N MET A 41 -17.98 -12.48 -4.99
CA MET A 41 -16.74 -12.86 -4.29
C MET A 41 -17.02 -13.63 -2.99
N GLN A 42 -18.28 -13.64 -2.50
CA GLN A 42 -18.68 -14.32 -1.28
C GLN A 42 -19.21 -15.75 -1.53
N ALA A 43 -19.71 -16.02 -2.74
CA ALA A 43 -20.38 -17.26 -3.07
C ALA A 43 -19.42 -18.43 -3.18
N GLY A 44 -19.24 -19.20 -2.10
CA GLY A 44 -18.68 -20.57 -2.12
C GLY A 44 -17.25 -20.74 -2.63
N ILE A 45 -16.50 -19.66 -2.81
CA ILE A 45 -15.16 -19.71 -3.39
C ILE A 45 -14.15 -19.88 -2.25
N GLU A 46 -13.42 -21.00 -2.27
CA GLU A 46 -12.28 -21.24 -1.38
C GLU A 46 -10.96 -20.90 -2.09
N PRO A 47 -9.90 -20.51 -1.36
CA PRO A 47 -9.88 -20.24 0.09
C PRO A 47 -10.58 -18.94 0.48
N LYS A 48 -11.17 -18.93 1.68
CA LYS A 48 -11.78 -17.72 2.26
C LYS A 48 -10.69 -16.73 2.66
N ILE A 49 -11.00 -15.46 2.50
CA ILE A 49 -10.14 -14.33 2.87
C ILE A 49 -10.82 -13.53 3.98
N ALA A 50 -10.07 -13.23 5.03
CA ALA A 50 -10.44 -12.24 6.03
C ALA A 50 -9.47 -11.07 5.97
N VAL A 51 -9.96 -9.86 6.28
CA VAL A 51 -9.17 -8.63 6.24
C VAL A 51 -9.14 -8.02 7.64
N CYS A 52 -7.96 -7.98 8.25
CA CYS A 52 -7.71 -7.22 9.47
C CYS A 52 -7.35 -5.78 9.08
N TYR A 53 -8.28 -4.88 9.29
CA TYR A 53 -8.24 -3.51 8.78
C TYR A 53 -8.29 -2.50 9.92
N SER A 54 -7.47 -1.46 9.84
CA SER A 54 -7.58 -0.32 10.73
C SER A 54 -8.86 0.47 10.45
N THR A 55 -9.62 0.74 11.50
CA THR A 55 -10.83 1.58 11.45
C THR A 55 -10.55 3.03 11.85
N ASP A 56 -9.37 3.29 12.41
CA ASP A 56 -8.90 4.62 12.81
C ASP A 56 -7.66 5.00 11.99
N TRP A 57 -7.87 5.86 11.01
CA TRP A 57 -6.82 6.34 10.11
C TRP A 57 -5.77 7.22 10.80
N SER A 58 -6.06 7.75 11.98
CA SER A 58 -5.13 8.59 12.74
C SER A 58 -4.14 7.78 13.60
N ALA A 59 -4.50 6.54 13.91
CA ALA A 59 -3.75 5.65 14.79
C ALA A 59 -3.42 4.31 14.12
N GLY A 60 -3.36 4.30 12.77
CA GLY A 60 -3.18 3.09 12.01
C GLY A 60 -1.79 2.48 12.11
N PRO A 61 -1.69 1.16 11.81
CA PRO A 61 -0.39 0.52 11.62
C PRO A 61 0.37 1.19 10.48
N PRO A 62 1.66 1.02 10.35
CA PRO A 62 2.51 0.09 11.07
C PRO A 62 3.07 0.69 12.36
N GLY A 63 3.57 -0.14 13.25
CA GLY A 63 4.19 0.29 14.52
C GLY A 63 3.24 0.23 15.73
N ASP A 64 1.93 0.05 15.53
CA ASP A 64 1.00 -0.08 16.64
C ASP A 64 1.01 -1.52 17.22
N LYS A 65 1.55 -1.63 18.43
CA LYS A 65 1.68 -2.93 19.10
C LYS A 65 0.33 -3.63 19.31
N GLU A 66 -0.72 -2.90 19.66
CA GLU A 66 -2.05 -3.49 19.91
C GLU A 66 -2.63 -4.13 18.65
N TYR A 67 -2.43 -3.48 17.48
CA TYR A 67 -2.82 -4.04 16.20
C TYR A 67 -2.06 -5.35 15.90
N TRP A 68 -0.75 -5.36 16.09
CA TRP A 68 0.06 -6.54 15.78
C TRP A 68 -0.19 -7.68 16.78
N ASP A 69 -0.41 -7.40 18.05
CA ASP A 69 -0.85 -8.42 19.02
C ASP A 69 -2.16 -9.09 18.56
N PHE A 70 -3.11 -8.29 18.04
CA PHE A 70 -4.36 -8.78 17.48
C PHE A 70 -4.16 -9.63 16.21
N VAL A 71 -3.28 -9.20 15.30
CA VAL A 71 -2.93 -9.95 14.09
C VAL A 71 -2.25 -11.28 14.46
N VAL A 72 -1.33 -11.29 15.44
CA VAL A 72 -0.66 -12.50 15.92
C VAL A 72 -1.66 -13.53 16.44
N GLU A 73 -2.65 -13.09 17.23
CA GLU A 73 -3.71 -13.96 17.74
C GLU A 73 -4.51 -14.62 16.60
N LEU A 74 -4.83 -13.84 15.56
CA LEU A 74 -5.61 -14.30 14.41
C LEU A 74 -4.82 -15.14 13.40
N SER A 75 -3.50 -15.02 13.37
CA SER A 75 -2.64 -15.53 12.27
C SER A 75 -2.38 -17.04 12.31
N ARG A 76 -2.65 -17.70 13.44
CA ARG A 76 -2.28 -19.11 13.66
C ARG A 76 -2.78 -20.02 12.54
N GLY A 77 -1.86 -20.72 11.87
CA GLY A 77 -2.15 -21.67 10.80
C GLY A 77 -2.69 -21.04 9.49
N LYS A 78 -2.66 -19.71 9.38
CA LYS A 78 -3.15 -19.01 8.20
C LYS A 78 -2.00 -18.57 7.28
N HIS A 79 -2.32 -18.37 6.02
CA HIS A 79 -1.49 -17.56 5.12
C HIS A 79 -1.73 -16.08 5.44
N VAL A 80 -0.70 -15.41 5.96
CA VAL A 80 -0.76 -13.99 6.32
C VAL A 80 -0.21 -13.14 5.19
N VAL A 81 -0.99 -12.18 4.72
CA VAL A 81 -0.59 -11.21 3.70
C VAL A 81 -0.51 -9.83 4.34
N ILE A 82 0.64 -9.20 4.29
CA ILE A 82 0.87 -7.89 4.88
C ILE A 82 1.01 -6.86 3.76
N ILE A 83 0.05 -5.94 3.66
CA ILE A 83 0.16 -4.76 2.81
C ILE A 83 0.90 -3.71 3.63
N TRP A 84 2.22 -3.65 3.44
CA TRP A 84 3.07 -2.76 4.23
C TRP A 84 3.15 -1.38 3.61
N ASN A 85 2.57 -0.40 4.28
CA ASN A 85 2.61 1.00 3.88
C ASN A 85 2.19 1.26 2.40
N GLY A 86 3.13 1.47 1.51
CA GLY A 86 2.88 1.63 0.08
C GLY A 86 2.64 3.07 -0.37
N ASN A 87 2.49 4.03 0.55
CA ASN A 87 2.14 5.41 0.22
C ASN A 87 3.23 6.45 0.56
N GLN A 88 4.40 6.02 1.04
CA GLN A 88 5.48 6.92 1.47
C GLN A 88 5.96 7.84 0.34
N HIS A 89 5.96 7.35 -0.90
CA HIS A 89 6.33 8.16 -2.07
C HIS A 89 5.37 9.34 -2.28
N ASN A 90 4.06 9.14 -2.02
CA ASN A 90 3.09 10.23 -2.07
C ASN A 90 3.18 11.12 -0.81
N ALA A 91 3.28 10.51 0.37
CA ALA A 91 3.34 11.25 1.63
C ALA A 91 4.52 12.21 1.68
N ASN A 92 5.70 11.80 1.18
CA ASN A 92 6.93 12.57 1.28
C ASN A 92 7.28 13.35 0.02
N PHE A 93 6.78 12.94 -1.15
CA PHE A 93 7.24 13.45 -2.44
C PHE A 93 6.10 13.82 -3.40
N MET A 94 4.87 13.96 -2.91
CA MET A 94 3.77 14.43 -3.74
C MET A 94 4.03 15.83 -4.30
N PHE A 95 4.64 16.69 -3.51
CA PHE A 95 4.93 18.07 -3.87
C PHE A 95 6.42 18.32 -4.03
N GLN A 96 6.78 19.08 -5.05
CA GLN A 96 8.12 19.64 -5.23
C GLN A 96 8.24 20.94 -4.46
N THR A 97 9.21 21.01 -3.55
CA THR A 97 9.62 22.25 -2.86
C THR A 97 10.96 22.75 -3.44
N GLU A 98 11.33 24.00 -3.17
CA GLU A 98 12.64 24.49 -3.62
C GLU A 98 13.76 24.05 -2.64
N PRO A 99 14.91 23.56 -3.14
CA PRO A 99 15.20 23.31 -4.55
C PRO A 99 14.44 22.07 -5.06
N LYS A 100 13.88 22.16 -6.28
CA LYS A 100 13.26 21.01 -6.94
C LYS A 100 14.29 19.91 -7.13
N PHE A 101 13.83 18.66 -7.09
CA PHE A 101 14.69 17.50 -7.30
C PHE A 101 14.16 16.56 -8.36
N THR A 102 15.04 15.72 -8.90
CA THR A 102 14.72 14.55 -9.71
C THR A 102 15.60 13.37 -9.30
N MET A 103 15.31 12.18 -9.77
CA MET A 103 16.22 11.04 -9.61
C MET A 103 17.13 10.95 -10.83
N LEU A 104 18.40 10.55 -10.64
CA LEU A 104 19.31 10.27 -11.73
C LEU A 104 18.70 9.24 -12.70
N GLY A 105 18.62 9.59 -13.98
CA GLY A 105 18.00 8.77 -15.03
C GLY A 105 16.51 9.05 -15.27
N VAL A 106 15.87 9.87 -14.46
CA VAL A 106 14.49 10.34 -14.67
C VAL A 106 14.52 11.69 -15.36
N THR A 107 13.83 11.79 -16.50
CA THR A 107 13.71 13.05 -17.25
C THR A 107 12.52 13.85 -16.71
N GLU A 108 12.79 15.02 -16.14
CA GLU A 108 11.78 15.98 -15.72
C GLU A 108 11.70 17.12 -16.73
N LYS A 109 10.48 17.58 -17.01
CA LYS A 109 10.30 18.84 -17.75
C LYS A 109 10.65 19.99 -16.81
N SER A 110 11.76 20.67 -17.12
CA SER A 110 12.18 21.85 -16.37
C SER A 110 11.31 23.06 -16.75
N TYR A 111 10.59 23.60 -15.76
CA TYR A 111 9.97 24.91 -15.85
C TYR A 111 10.76 25.84 -14.90
N GLY A 112 11.83 26.47 -15.40
CA GLY A 112 12.67 27.36 -14.61
C GLY A 112 14.02 26.76 -14.23
N ARG A 113 14.36 26.71 -12.93
CA ARG A 113 15.63 26.18 -12.45
C ARG A 113 15.69 24.65 -12.66
N GLU A 114 16.82 24.14 -13.13
CA GLU A 114 17.03 22.70 -13.28
C GLU A 114 16.91 21.99 -11.92
N PRO A 115 16.18 20.86 -11.85
CA PRO A 115 16.05 20.09 -10.61
C PRO A 115 17.39 19.46 -10.20
N VAL A 116 17.63 19.34 -8.92
CA VAL A 116 18.82 18.68 -8.38
C VAL A 116 18.70 17.16 -8.55
N PRO A 117 19.61 16.52 -9.29
CA PRO A 117 19.57 15.07 -9.48
C PRO A 117 20.03 14.35 -8.22
N ILE A 118 19.16 13.48 -7.67
CA ILE A 118 19.43 12.68 -6.48
C ILE A 118 19.74 11.24 -6.90
N PRO A 119 20.84 10.64 -6.42
CA PRO A 119 21.13 9.23 -6.66
C PRO A 119 20.05 8.31 -6.08
N ARG A 120 19.69 7.25 -6.85
CA ARG A 120 18.70 6.24 -6.39
C ARG A 120 19.05 5.63 -5.02
N ALA A 121 20.35 5.46 -4.72
CA ALA A 121 20.81 4.95 -3.44
C ALA A 121 20.38 5.84 -2.26
N MET A 122 20.41 7.17 -2.41
CA MET A 122 19.97 8.09 -1.36
C MET A 122 18.46 7.99 -1.11
N ILE A 123 17.67 7.80 -2.17
CA ILE A 123 16.21 7.57 -2.03
C ILE A 123 15.94 6.24 -1.32
N LYS A 124 16.70 5.18 -1.64
CA LYS A 124 16.62 3.90 -0.92
C LYS A 124 16.95 4.09 0.57
N ASP A 125 18.01 4.80 0.89
CA ASP A 125 18.39 5.06 2.28
C ASP A 125 17.34 5.88 3.04
N PHE A 126 16.70 6.83 2.36
CA PHE A 126 15.58 7.59 2.91
C PHE A 126 14.36 6.70 3.26
N PHE A 127 14.04 5.72 2.41
CA PHE A 127 12.89 4.84 2.65
C PHE A 127 13.17 3.65 3.57
N LYS A 128 14.43 3.22 3.74
CA LYS A 128 14.79 2.04 4.57
C LYS A 128 14.16 2.03 5.97
N PRO A 129 14.17 3.14 6.73
CA PRO A 129 13.59 3.15 8.09
C PRO A 129 12.12 2.70 8.12
N THR A 130 11.37 2.95 7.05
CA THR A 130 9.96 2.56 6.92
C THR A 130 9.75 1.04 6.99
N PHE A 131 10.77 0.25 6.66
CA PHE A 131 10.69 -1.21 6.61
C PHE A 131 11.38 -1.89 7.79
N GLU A 132 12.09 -1.17 8.65
CA GLU A 132 12.85 -1.77 9.77
C GLU A 132 11.92 -2.49 10.75
N GLU A 133 10.72 -1.98 10.98
CA GLU A 133 9.72 -2.58 11.87
C GLU A 133 9.29 -3.99 11.41
N LEU A 134 9.39 -4.31 10.11
CA LEU A 134 9.11 -5.67 9.62
C LEU A 134 10.03 -6.71 10.24
N LYS A 135 11.26 -6.36 10.61
CA LYS A 135 12.21 -7.25 11.28
C LYS A 135 11.74 -7.65 12.69
N GLU A 136 10.94 -6.80 13.31
CA GLU A 136 10.38 -7.06 14.64
C GLU A 136 9.04 -7.79 14.52
N ILE A 137 8.21 -7.43 13.54
CA ILE A 137 6.86 -7.96 13.35
C ILE A 137 6.88 -9.38 12.79
N ILE A 138 7.64 -9.66 11.74
CA ILE A 138 7.63 -10.96 11.05
C ILE A 138 7.94 -12.14 12.01
N PRO A 139 8.94 -12.06 12.89
CA PRO A 139 9.20 -13.14 13.85
C PRO A 139 8.04 -13.43 14.82
N THR A 140 7.20 -12.42 15.15
CA THR A 140 6.04 -12.63 16.02
C THR A 140 4.95 -13.47 15.37
N LEU A 141 4.93 -13.55 14.04
CA LEU A 141 3.99 -14.35 13.25
C LEU A 141 4.47 -15.79 13.00
N ALA A 142 5.36 -16.31 13.84
CA ALA A 142 5.97 -17.65 13.69
C ALA A 142 4.95 -18.82 13.63
N ASN A 143 3.72 -18.61 14.11
CA ASN A 143 2.65 -19.61 14.06
C ASN A 143 1.78 -19.50 12.76
N ALA A 144 2.03 -18.55 11.90
CA ALA A 144 1.41 -18.48 10.58
C ALA A 144 1.89 -19.65 9.70
N ALA A 145 1.04 -20.16 8.81
CA ALA A 145 1.44 -21.20 7.86
C ALA A 145 2.44 -20.65 6.83
N SER A 146 2.25 -19.39 6.43
CA SER A 146 3.18 -18.65 5.56
C SER A 146 2.90 -17.14 5.65
N ILE A 147 3.87 -16.34 5.24
CA ILE A 147 3.78 -14.88 5.22
C ILE A 147 4.14 -14.36 3.83
N THR A 148 3.37 -13.42 3.31
CA THR A 148 3.66 -12.72 2.05
C THR A 148 3.57 -11.21 2.29
N LEU A 149 4.61 -10.48 1.90
CA LEU A 149 4.57 -9.02 1.85
C LEU A 149 3.99 -8.58 0.51
N MET A 150 3.18 -7.53 0.51
CA MET A 150 2.55 -7.00 -0.69
C MET A 150 2.72 -5.47 -0.73
N ASN A 151 3.11 -4.93 -1.90
CA ASN A 151 3.15 -3.49 -2.09
C ASN A 151 1.77 -2.92 -2.43
N GLY A 152 1.61 -1.60 -2.20
CA GLY A 152 0.43 -0.86 -2.63
C GLY A 152 0.35 -0.71 -4.15
N PRO A 153 -0.78 -0.23 -4.70
CA PRO A 153 -0.96 -0.01 -6.13
C PRO A 153 0.07 0.98 -6.68
N SER A 154 0.33 0.91 -7.99
CA SER A 154 1.13 1.93 -8.67
C SER A 154 0.46 3.32 -8.59
N PRO A 155 1.23 4.42 -8.73
CA PRO A 155 0.69 5.77 -8.64
C PRO A 155 -0.38 6.05 -9.70
N LYS A 156 -1.32 6.92 -9.39
CA LYS A 156 -2.29 7.45 -10.36
C LYS A 156 -1.64 8.57 -11.19
N PRO A 157 -2.04 8.78 -12.46
CA PRO A 157 -1.51 9.86 -13.29
C PRO A 157 -1.80 11.25 -12.71
N LEU A 158 -0.90 12.20 -13.02
CA LEU A 158 -1.02 13.61 -12.63
C LEU A 158 -2.38 14.23 -12.99
N SER A 159 -2.91 13.88 -14.16
CA SER A 159 -4.21 14.36 -14.63
C SER A 159 -5.36 14.00 -13.70
N HIS A 160 -5.32 12.83 -13.05
CA HIS A 160 -6.31 12.46 -12.02
C HIS A 160 -6.05 13.21 -10.71
N ILE A 161 -4.81 13.23 -10.26
CA ILE A 161 -4.43 13.86 -8.99
C ILE A 161 -4.83 15.33 -8.96
N GLN A 162 -4.56 16.08 -10.03
CA GLN A 162 -4.94 17.49 -10.13
C GLN A 162 -6.43 17.76 -9.92
N ASN A 163 -7.29 16.79 -10.26
CA ASN A 163 -8.74 16.93 -10.11
C ASN A 163 -9.25 16.66 -8.68
N CYS A 164 -8.53 15.90 -7.87
CA CYS A 164 -8.98 15.48 -6.54
C CYS A 164 -8.15 16.01 -5.37
N ILE A 165 -6.89 16.40 -5.58
CA ILE A 165 -5.97 16.76 -4.50
C ILE A 165 -6.44 17.91 -3.62
N LEU A 166 -7.15 18.89 -4.20
CA LEU A 166 -7.70 20.04 -3.46
C LEU A 166 -8.79 19.64 -2.46
N GLN A 167 -9.42 18.49 -2.67
CA GLN A 167 -10.50 17.97 -1.83
C GLN A 167 -9.98 17.06 -0.71
N GLU A 168 -8.70 16.68 -0.76
CA GLU A 168 -8.10 15.80 0.23
C GLU A 168 -7.45 16.57 1.37
N ARG A 169 -8.04 16.44 2.55
CA ARG A 169 -7.58 17.10 3.77
C ARG A 169 -6.10 16.84 4.06
N TYR A 170 -5.64 15.59 3.87
CA TYR A 170 -4.25 15.22 4.11
C TYR A 170 -3.26 16.10 3.33
N PHE A 171 -3.47 16.28 2.04
CA PHE A 171 -2.58 17.09 1.18
C PHE A 171 -2.77 18.59 1.38
N THR A 172 -3.99 19.03 1.68
CA THR A 172 -4.22 20.44 2.05
C THR A 172 -3.56 20.79 3.39
N ASP A 173 -3.52 19.88 4.36
CA ASP A 173 -2.82 20.11 5.63
C ASP A 173 -1.30 20.10 5.46
N ILE A 174 -0.73 19.28 4.55
CA ILE A 174 0.69 19.37 4.16
C ILE A 174 0.99 20.76 3.57
N ALA A 175 0.20 21.24 2.61
CA ALA A 175 0.38 22.57 2.00
C ALA A 175 0.37 23.68 3.05
N LYS A 176 -0.58 23.65 3.99
CA LYS A 176 -0.67 24.59 5.10
C LYS A 176 0.58 24.55 5.99
N SER A 177 1.11 23.35 6.28
CA SER A 177 2.34 23.20 7.06
C SER A 177 3.57 23.82 6.38
N LEU A 178 3.55 23.89 5.05
CA LEU A 178 4.55 24.56 4.23
C LEU A 178 4.29 26.08 4.09
N GLY A 179 3.17 26.59 4.62
CA GLY A 179 2.79 28.00 4.57
C GLY A 179 2.31 28.47 3.20
N VAL A 180 1.80 27.55 2.35
CA VAL A 180 1.34 27.83 0.98
C VAL A 180 -0.05 27.25 0.74
N ASP A 181 -0.73 27.77 -0.29
CA ASP A 181 -1.96 27.13 -0.78
C ASP A 181 -1.60 25.87 -1.58
N VAL A 182 -2.42 24.81 -1.49
CA VAL A 182 -2.20 23.57 -2.21
C VAL A 182 -2.21 23.78 -3.73
N SER A 183 -2.96 24.76 -4.23
CA SER A 183 -2.99 25.14 -5.65
C SER A 183 -1.68 25.75 -6.17
N ASP A 184 -0.84 26.27 -5.28
CA ASP A 184 0.44 26.88 -5.62
C ASP A 184 1.60 25.88 -5.61
N LEU A 185 1.35 24.64 -5.11
CA LEU A 185 2.36 23.60 -5.06
C LEU A 185 2.50 22.90 -6.42
N VAL A 186 3.75 22.66 -6.78
CA VAL A 186 4.06 21.85 -7.97
C VAL A 186 3.97 20.38 -7.59
N ILE A 187 3.02 19.67 -8.18
CA ILE A 187 2.89 18.21 -8.00
C ILE A 187 4.04 17.52 -8.73
N THR A 188 4.65 16.55 -8.09
CA THR A 188 5.72 15.73 -8.67
C THR A 188 5.22 14.98 -9.92
N SER A 189 6.05 14.93 -10.96
CA SER A 189 5.71 14.31 -12.24
C SER A 189 5.38 12.82 -12.12
N ASP A 190 4.67 12.30 -13.13
CA ASP A 190 4.34 10.88 -13.22
C ASP A 190 5.59 9.99 -13.23
N SER A 191 6.59 10.37 -14.04
CA SER A 191 7.84 9.62 -14.17
C SER A 191 8.60 9.52 -12.84
N LEU A 192 8.69 10.62 -12.09
CA LEU A 192 9.39 10.63 -10.81
C LEU A 192 8.60 9.87 -9.73
N ARG A 193 7.26 10.04 -9.66
CA ARG A 193 6.42 9.31 -8.71
C ARG A 193 6.42 7.79 -8.97
N LEU A 194 6.40 7.39 -10.24
CA LEU A 194 6.52 5.98 -10.62
C LEU A 194 7.87 5.41 -10.20
N GLU A 195 8.95 6.15 -10.40
CA GLU A 195 10.29 5.69 -10.02
C GLU A 195 10.47 5.61 -8.49
N LEU A 196 9.91 6.56 -7.73
CA LEU A 196 9.87 6.51 -6.27
C LEU A 196 9.09 5.28 -5.77
N TRP A 197 7.94 4.98 -6.40
CA TRP A 197 7.16 3.77 -6.11
C TRP A 197 7.94 2.49 -6.45
N ASN A 198 8.67 2.46 -7.58
CA ASN A 198 9.54 1.33 -7.94
C ASN A 198 10.63 1.10 -6.89
N VAL A 199 11.19 2.17 -6.33
CA VAL A 199 12.18 2.06 -5.23
C VAL A 199 11.55 1.40 -3.99
N LEU A 200 10.34 1.80 -3.61
CA LEU A 200 9.63 1.19 -2.48
C LEU A 200 9.32 -0.29 -2.73
N ALA A 201 8.82 -0.62 -3.93
CA ALA A 201 8.52 -2.01 -4.29
C ALA A 201 9.78 -2.90 -4.28
N GLU A 202 10.90 -2.39 -4.81
CA GLU A 202 12.20 -3.08 -4.77
C GLU A 202 12.68 -3.30 -3.32
N LEU A 203 12.60 -2.28 -2.48
CA LEU A 203 12.99 -2.39 -1.07
C LEU A 203 12.12 -3.43 -0.36
N LEU A 204 10.81 -3.40 -0.52
CA LEU A 204 9.91 -4.35 0.12
C LEU A 204 10.19 -5.79 -0.33
N ASN A 205 10.47 -6.00 -1.64
CA ASN A 205 10.87 -7.31 -2.16
C ASN A 205 12.20 -7.79 -1.54
N ASN A 206 13.18 -6.90 -1.41
CA ASN A 206 14.46 -7.22 -0.77
C ASN A 206 14.30 -7.58 0.71
N TYR A 207 13.42 -6.88 1.43
CA TYR A 207 13.07 -7.23 2.81
C TYR A 207 12.35 -8.58 2.89
N ALA A 208 11.40 -8.86 1.98
CA ALA A 208 10.74 -10.16 1.91
C ALA A 208 11.77 -11.30 1.75
N ASN A 209 12.69 -11.16 0.83
CA ASN A 209 13.77 -12.14 0.62
C ASN A 209 14.66 -12.30 1.86
N THR A 210 15.04 -11.20 2.51
CA THR A 210 15.89 -11.22 3.72
C THR A 210 15.18 -11.88 4.91
N LEU A 211 13.87 -11.67 5.03
CA LEU A 211 13.04 -12.20 6.11
C LEU A 211 12.49 -13.60 5.82
N GLY A 212 12.79 -14.18 4.65
CA GLY A 212 12.30 -15.51 4.25
C GLY A 212 10.79 -15.58 4.02
N THR A 213 10.17 -14.44 3.63
CA THR A 213 8.74 -14.36 3.31
C THR A 213 8.50 -14.32 1.80
N GLY A 214 7.26 -14.59 1.36
CA GLY A 214 6.85 -14.34 -0.01
C GLY A 214 6.76 -12.83 -0.32
N PHE A 215 6.76 -12.50 -1.61
CA PHE A 215 6.46 -11.16 -2.10
C PHE A 215 5.43 -11.22 -3.23
N LEU A 216 4.40 -10.39 -3.14
CA LEU A 216 3.38 -10.21 -4.17
C LEU A 216 3.45 -8.79 -4.71
N SER A 217 3.82 -8.66 -5.98
CA SER A 217 3.84 -7.38 -6.67
C SER A 217 2.43 -6.97 -7.13
N THR A 218 2.24 -5.68 -7.38
CA THR A 218 1.06 -5.15 -8.06
C THR A 218 0.80 -5.88 -9.38
N PRO A 219 -0.43 -6.36 -9.66
CA PRO A 219 -0.76 -7.03 -10.91
C PRO A 219 -0.45 -6.15 -12.13
N GLU A 220 0.26 -6.70 -13.12
CA GLU A 220 0.64 -5.95 -14.33
C GLU A 220 -0.56 -5.44 -15.11
N ILE A 221 -1.64 -6.22 -15.16
CA ILE A 221 -2.89 -5.85 -15.84
C ILE A 221 -3.55 -4.61 -15.23
N SER A 222 -3.23 -4.26 -13.99
CA SER A 222 -3.76 -3.06 -13.33
C SER A 222 -3.06 -1.77 -13.78
N ARG A 223 -2.01 -1.86 -14.58
CA ARG A 223 -1.20 -0.72 -15.01
C ARG A 223 -1.47 -0.37 -16.46
N ASP A 224 -1.40 0.93 -16.75
CA ASP A 224 -1.43 1.43 -18.13
C ASP A 224 -0.08 1.23 -18.87
N ALA A 225 -0.01 1.67 -20.12
CA ALA A 225 1.20 1.56 -20.95
C ALA A 225 2.41 2.33 -20.38
N PHE A 226 2.20 3.25 -19.44
CA PHE A 226 3.25 4.03 -18.78
C PHE A 226 3.62 3.48 -17.40
N GLY A 227 2.96 2.39 -16.94
CA GLY A 227 3.18 1.78 -15.64
C GLY A 227 2.38 2.41 -14.50
N MET A 228 1.56 3.43 -14.77
CA MET A 228 0.67 4.05 -13.79
C MET A 228 -0.57 3.17 -13.57
N LEU A 229 -1.28 3.37 -12.46
CA LEU A 229 -2.54 2.68 -12.22
C LEU A 229 -3.56 3.06 -13.29
N SER A 230 -4.16 2.07 -13.97
CA SER A 230 -5.17 2.28 -15.00
C SER A 230 -6.47 2.85 -14.40
N SER A 231 -7.16 3.69 -15.17
CA SER A 231 -8.31 4.47 -14.69
C SER A 231 -9.47 3.63 -14.16
N GLU A 232 -9.66 2.42 -14.66
CA GLU A 232 -10.72 1.53 -14.17
C GLU A 232 -10.51 1.05 -12.73
N TYR A 233 -9.28 1.16 -12.20
CA TYR A 233 -8.90 0.75 -10.85
C TYR A 233 -8.79 1.91 -9.87
N TRP A 234 -9.08 3.15 -10.25
CA TRP A 234 -8.99 4.30 -9.35
C TRP A 234 -10.15 4.34 -8.36
N ALA A 235 -9.85 4.51 -7.08
CA ALA A 235 -10.77 5.13 -6.14
C ALA A 235 -10.86 6.65 -6.44
N PRO A 236 -11.88 7.37 -5.97
CA PRO A 236 -12.04 8.80 -6.28
C PRO A 236 -10.98 9.73 -5.67
N ASP A 237 -10.13 9.21 -4.79
CA ASP A 237 -9.08 9.96 -4.10
C ASP A 237 -7.73 9.97 -4.86
N VAL A 238 -6.69 10.57 -4.27
CA VAL A 238 -5.34 10.71 -4.86
C VAL A 238 -4.56 9.38 -4.92
N THR A 239 -4.75 8.46 -3.95
CA THR A 239 -3.77 7.38 -3.71
C THR A 239 -4.33 5.96 -3.76
N HIS A 240 -5.62 5.77 -3.46
CA HIS A 240 -6.17 4.42 -3.29
C HIS A 240 -6.71 3.83 -4.59
N ALA A 241 -6.67 2.51 -4.68
CA ALA A 241 -7.36 1.74 -5.70
C ALA A 241 -8.77 1.33 -5.23
N ASN A 242 -9.65 1.03 -6.17
CA ASN A 242 -11.04 0.65 -5.93
C ASN A 242 -11.23 -0.88 -5.76
N SER A 243 -12.48 -1.32 -5.59
CA SER A 243 -12.83 -2.74 -5.44
C SER A 243 -12.48 -3.61 -6.65
N LYS A 244 -12.46 -3.09 -7.89
CA LYS A 244 -12.02 -3.85 -9.06
C LYS A 244 -10.56 -4.25 -8.97
N TYR A 245 -9.69 -3.34 -8.49
CA TYR A 245 -8.30 -3.66 -8.16
C TYR A 245 -8.24 -4.73 -7.07
N GLY A 246 -9.08 -4.58 -6.03
CA GLY A 246 -9.20 -5.58 -4.98
C GLY A 246 -9.57 -6.97 -5.49
N VAL A 247 -10.44 -7.08 -6.51
CA VAL A 247 -10.78 -8.37 -7.16
C VAL A 247 -9.53 -9.02 -7.76
N LEU A 248 -8.70 -8.27 -8.49
CA LEU A 248 -7.44 -8.80 -9.03
C LEU A 248 -6.53 -9.35 -7.92
N LEU A 249 -6.42 -8.60 -6.80
CA LEU A 249 -5.61 -9.06 -5.67
C LEU A 249 -6.17 -10.33 -5.02
N VAL A 250 -7.49 -10.41 -4.83
CA VAL A 250 -8.15 -11.60 -4.28
C VAL A 250 -7.88 -12.83 -5.15
N GLU A 251 -7.91 -12.70 -6.48
CA GLU A 251 -7.59 -13.78 -7.41
C GLU A 251 -6.12 -14.22 -7.27
N GLU A 252 -5.16 -13.29 -7.16
CA GLU A 252 -3.76 -13.64 -6.94
C GLU A 252 -3.53 -14.32 -5.58
N LEU A 253 -4.17 -13.83 -4.52
CA LEU A 253 -4.07 -14.43 -3.18
C LEU A 253 -4.61 -15.88 -3.15
N ARG A 254 -5.68 -16.14 -3.85
CA ARG A 254 -6.23 -17.50 -3.97
C ARG A 254 -5.28 -18.48 -4.68
N LYS A 255 -4.56 -18.00 -5.71
CA LYS A 255 -3.54 -18.79 -6.40
C LYS A 255 -2.34 -19.14 -5.49
N LEU A 256 -1.96 -18.22 -4.58
CA LEU A 256 -0.86 -18.47 -3.64
C LEU A 256 -1.20 -19.58 -2.65
N SER A 257 -2.40 -19.62 -2.12
CA SER A 257 -2.79 -20.63 -1.12
C SER A 257 -2.92 -22.04 -1.71
N GLY A 258 -3.26 -22.19 -3.00
CA GLY A 258 -3.30 -23.49 -3.69
C GLY A 258 -1.92 -24.13 -3.86
N LYS A 259 -0.82 -23.39 -3.75
CA LYS A 259 0.55 -23.89 -3.85
C LYS A 259 1.13 -24.44 -2.53
N VAL A 260 0.48 -24.20 -1.41
CA VAL A 260 0.95 -24.63 -0.08
C VAL A 260 0.45 -26.05 0.27
N SER A 261 -0.47 -26.60 -0.50
CA SER A 261 -1.11 -27.89 -0.24
C SER A 261 -0.45 -29.08 -0.96
N THR A 262 0.68 -28.90 -1.62
CA THR A 262 1.47 -29.94 -2.32
C THR A 262 2.85 -30.07 -1.72
#